data_226c71ed85292fa76d54d97fecd45ca9
#
_entry.id   226c71ed85292fa76d54d97fecd45ca9
#
_cell.length_a   1.000
_cell.length_b   1.000
_cell.length_c   1.000
_cell.angle_alpha   90.00
_cell.angle_beta   90.00
_cell.angle_gamma   90.00
#
_symmetry.space_group_name_H-M   'P 1'
#
loop_
_entity.id
_entity.type
_entity.pdbx_description
1 polymer ?
#
loop_
_entity_poly.entity_id
_entity_poly.type
_entity_poly.pdbx_seq_one_letter_code
_entity_poly.pdbx_strand_id
1 'polypeptide(L)'
;PGNMFFGIKASATTPAEKRQLLRTQEVLPAVPQIEDFPEIISVRKTANGQYYCQVRDWFRKYNSPEESFTDHARLLSQHPRYQKAMRYKSDPYRLAEEIAAAGYATDPKYAYKLKIIIDQLS
;
A
#
# COMPACT_ATOMS: atom_id res chain seq x y z
N PRO A 1 -8.03 -5.31 8.40
CA PRO A 1 -8.07 -4.31 9.46
C PRO A 1 -8.34 -2.91 8.91
N GLY A 2 -9.33 -2.20 9.46
CA GLY A 2 -9.65 -0.83 9.09
C GLY A 2 -10.05 -0.62 7.63
N ASN A 3 -10.61 -1.65 6.98
CA ASN A 3 -11.02 -1.61 5.58
C ASN A 3 -9.89 -1.21 4.61
N MET A 4 -8.66 -1.53 4.97
CA MET A 4 -7.49 -1.18 4.20
C MET A 4 -7.16 -2.27 3.18
N PHE A 5 -7.36 -1.98 1.89
CA PHE A 5 -7.05 -2.92 0.81
C PHE A 5 -5.72 -2.63 0.12
N PHE A 6 -5.17 -1.43 0.27
CA PHE A 6 -4.00 -1.00 -0.49
C PHE A 6 -2.77 -0.69 0.36
N GLY A 7 -2.86 -0.77 1.69
CA GLY A 7 -1.71 -0.57 2.55
C GLY A 7 -1.07 0.81 2.46
N ILE A 8 -1.87 1.86 2.46
CA ILE A 8 -1.37 3.23 2.39
C ILE A 8 -0.86 3.66 3.76
N LYS A 9 0.42 4.04 3.83
CA LYS A 9 1.03 4.50 5.08
C LYS A 9 0.45 5.84 5.51
N ALA A 10 0.25 6.00 6.83
CA ALA A 10 -0.19 7.26 7.42
C ALA A 10 1.02 8.17 7.64
N SER A 11 0.80 9.48 7.49
CA SER A 11 1.80 10.48 7.81
C SER A 11 1.64 11.00 9.23
N ALA A 12 2.59 11.82 9.70
CA ALA A 12 2.52 12.48 11.00
C ALA A 12 1.29 13.40 11.14
N THR A 13 0.75 13.88 10.00
CA THR A 13 -0.42 14.76 9.98
C THR A 13 -1.74 14.01 9.93
N THR A 14 -1.72 12.68 9.75
CA THR A 14 -2.94 11.87 9.75
C THR A 14 -3.52 11.84 11.17
N PRO A 15 -4.83 12.18 11.36
CA PRO A 15 -5.45 12.12 12.68
C PRO A 15 -5.37 10.73 13.29
N ALA A 16 -5.29 10.65 14.62
CA ALA A 16 -5.14 9.38 15.33
C ALA A 16 -6.26 8.39 15.03
N GLU A 17 -7.50 8.87 14.87
CA GLU A 17 -8.66 8.03 14.56
C GLU A 17 -8.67 7.53 13.10
N LYS A 18 -7.81 8.08 12.26
CA LYS A 18 -7.67 7.72 10.85
C LYS A 18 -6.42 6.89 10.56
N ARG A 19 -5.76 6.40 11.59
CA ARG A 19 -4.56 5.57 11.42
C ARG A 19 -4.59 4.37 12.36
N GLN A 20 -3.84 3.34 11.97
CA GLN A 20 -3.72 2.11 12.75
C GLN A 20 -2.27 1.62 12.70
N LEU A 21 -1.83 1.00 13.79
CA LEU A 21 -0.48 0.43 13.90
C LEU A 21 -0.54 -1.04 13.49
N LEU A 22 0.13 -1.38 12.40
CA LEU A 22 0.11 -2.74 11.85
C LEU A 22 1.52 -3.29 11.68
N ARG A 23 1.64 -4.61 11.86
CA ARG A 23 2.86 -5.34 11.55
C ARG A 23 3.02 -5.44 10.04
N THR A 24 4.22 -5.13 9.55
CA THR A 24 4.55 -5.19 8.14
C THR A 24 6.00 -5.62 7.94
N GLN A 25 6.35 -5.94 6.71
CA GLN A 25 7.67 -6.40 6.32
C GLN A 25 8.29 -5.36 5.39
N GLU A 26 9.56 -5.03 5.64
CA GLU A 26 10.31 -4.10 4.82
C GLU A 26 11.66 -4.73 4.44
N VAL A 27 12.11 -4.50 3.21
CA VAL A 27 13.45 -4.88 2.77
C VAL A 27 14.24 -3.59 2.56
N LEU A 28 15.31 -3.41 3.34
CA LEU A 28 16.07 -2.17 3.41
C LEU A 28 17.52 -2.40 2.99
N PRO A 29 18.19 -1.37 2.41
CA PRO A 29 19.59 -1.47 2.04
C PRO A 29 20.55 -1.39 3.24
N ALA A 30 20.06 -0.94 4.40
CA ALA A 30 20.84 -0.81 5.63
C ALA A 30 19.98 -1.17 6.84
N VAL A 31 20.62 -1.44 7.97
CA VAL A 31 19.93 -1.67 9.24
C VAL A 31 19.13 -0.42 9.60
N PRO A 32 17.82 -0.55 9.91
CA PRO A 32 17.02 0.61 10.29
C PRO A 32 17.44 1.17 11.63
N GLN A 33 17.34 2.48 11.77
CA GLN A 33 17.56 3.17 13.03
C GLN A 33 16.27 3.11 13.87
N ILE A 34 16.43 3.28 15.18
CA ILE A 34 15.32 3.14 16.13
C ILE A 34 14.18 4.13 15.85
N GLU A 35 14.50 5.29 15.29
CA GLU A 35 13.50 6.33 14.96
C GLU A 35 12.81 6.12 13.60
N ASP A 36 13.26 5.16 12.79
CA ASP A 36 12.72 4.96 11.44
C ASP A 36 11.31 4.37 11.47
N PHE A 37 10.98 3.62 12.53
CA PHE A 37 9.68 2.97 12.68
C PHE A 37 9.19 3.09 14.12
N PRO A 38 7.86 3.06 14.34
CA PRO A 38 7.31 3.01 15.70
C PRO A 38 7.80 1.82 16.52
N GLU A 39 8.01 0.67 15.88
CA GLU A 39 8.57 -0.51 16.52
C GLU A 39 9.32 -1.36 15.51
N ILE A 40 10.50 -1.80 15.87
CA ILE A 40 11.31 -2.76 15.10
C ILE A 40 11.28 -4.09 15.83
N ILE A 41 10.65 -5.11 15.20
CA ILE A 41 10.46 -6.43 15.82
C ILE A 41 11.67 -7.31 15.60
N SER A 42 12.15 -7.39 14.34
CA SER A 42 13.33 -8.20 14.00
C SER A 42 14.02 -7.66 12.76
N VAL A 43 15.32 -7.90 12.66
CA VAL A 43 16.14 -7.53 11.52
C VAL A 43 16.99 -8.75 11.15
N ARG A 44 16.99 -9.14 9.88
CA ARG A 44 17.79 -10.25 9.37
C ARG A 44 18.46 -9.85 8.07
N LYS A 45 19.77 -10.10 7.98
CA LYS A 45 20.52 -9.86 6.74
C LYS A 45 20.15 -10.93 5.71
N THR A 46 19.85 -10.50 4.49
CA THR A 46 19.54 -11.40 3.39
C THR A 46 20.81 -11.86 2.66
N ALA A 47 20.69 -12.88 1.80
CA ALA A 47 21.82 -13.41 1.06
C ALA A 47 22.44 -12.39 0.10
N ASN A 48 21.67 -11.42 -0.39
CA ASN A 48 22.16 -10.38 -1.30
C ASN A 48 22.58 -9.09 -0.59
N GLY A 49 22.80 -9.15 0.74
CA GLY A 49 23.30 -8.02 1.50
C GLY A 49 22.31 -6.96 1.92
N GLN A 50 21.01 -7.22 1.71
CA GLN A 50 19.95 -6.36 2.21
C GLN A 50 19.48 -6.82 3.59
N TYR A 51 18.53 -6.10 4.18
CA TYR A 51 18.00 -6.41 5.50
C TYR A 51 16.49 -6.60 5.44
N TYR A 52 16.06 -7.80 5.80
CA TYR A 52 14.64 -8.13 5.95
C TYR A 52 14.21 -7.77 7.36
N CYS A 53 13.27 -6.82 7.46
CA CYS A 53 12.84 -6.28 8.74
C CYS A 53 11.36 -6.56 8.96
N GLN A 54 11.02 -7.00 10.17
CA GLN A 54 9.63 -7.01 10.63
C GLN A 54 9.45 -5.85 11.58
N VAL A 55 8.51 -4.97 11.26
CA VAL A 55 8.27 -3.72 12.00
C VAL A 55 6.79 -3.51 12.21
N ARG A 56 6.44 -2.59 13.11
CA ARG A 56 5.10 -1.99 13.14
C ARG A 56 5.20 -0.60 12.59
N ASP A 57 4.23 -0.24 11.77
CA ASP A 57 4.19 1.08 11.16
C ASP A 57 2.74 1.57 11.08
N TRP A 58 2.59 2.89 10.89
CA TRP A 58 1.29 3.52 10.81
C TRP A 58 0.73 3.44 9.40
N PHE A 59 -0.51 2.97 9.30
CA PHE A 59 -1.25 2.91 8.04
C PHE A 59 -2.55 3.67 8.17
N ARG A 60 -3.08 4.17 7.06
CA ARG A 60 -4.37 4.82 7.03
C ARG A 60 -5.48 3.83 7.32
N LYS A 61 -6.45 4.28 8.09
CA LYS A 61 -7.64 3.51 8.46
C LYS A 61 -8.85 4.13 7.78
N TYR A 62 -9.69 3.29 7.19
CA TYR A 62 -10.85 3.73 6.42
C TYR A 62 -12.13 3.19 7.02
N ASN A 63 -13.24 3.93 6.81
CA ASN A 63 -14.56 3.54 7.30
C ASN A 63 -15.24 2.51 6.40
N SER A 64 -14.81 2.42 5.14
CA SER A 64 -15.39 1.49 4.18
C SER A 64 -14.37 1.06 3.13
N PRO A 65 -14.57 -0.09 2.46
CA PRO A 65 -13.74 -0.49 1.32
C PRO A 65 -13.74 0.53 0.19
N GLU A 66 -14.89 1.16 -0.07
CA GLU A 66 -15.03 2.17 -1.13
C GLU A 66 -14.17 3.40 -0.83
N GLU A 67 -14.12 3.83 0.43
CA GLU A 67 -13.29 4.95 0.84
C GLU A 67 -11.81 4.65 0.60
N SER A 68 -11.36 3.43 0.94
CA SER A 68 -9.99 2.99 0.69
C SER A 68 -9.65 3.02 -0.80
N PHE A 69 -10.54 2.50 -1.63
CA PHE A 69 -10.35 2.47 -3.08
C PHE A 69 -10.27 3.88 -3.66
N THR A 70 -11.17 4.77 -3.24
CA THR A 70 -11.23 6.16 -3.71
C THR A 70 -9.95 6.93 -3.33
N ASP A 71 -9.48 6.77 -2.09
CA ASP A 71 -8.27 7.45 -1.63
C ASP A 71 -7.03 6.97 -2.39
N HIS A 72 -6.95 5.67 -2.64
CA HIS A 72 -5.87 5.09 -3.42
C HIS A 72 -5.83 5.65 -4.85
N ALA A 73 -6.99 5.68 -5.52
CA ALA A 73 -7.10 6.24 -6.87
C ALA A 73 -6.71 7.72 -6.89
N ARG A 74 -7.13 8.49 -5.87
CA ARG A 74 -6.80 9.91 -5.76
C ARG A 74 -5.29 10.13 -5.64
N LEU A 75 -4.61 9.33 -4.81
CA LEU A 75 -3.15 9.41 -4.68
C LEU A 75 -2.45 9.13 -5.99
N LEU A 76 -2.88 8.09 -6.69
CA LEU A 76 -2.28 7.72 -7.97
C LEU A 76 -2.51 8.77 -9.04
N SER A 77 -3.64 9.48 -9.01
CA SER A 77 -3.95 10.51 -10.01
C SER A 77 -2.97 11.67 -10.00
N GLN A 78 -2.25 11.88 -8.90
CA GLN A 78 -1.27 12.95 -8.75
C GLN A 78 0.10 12.59 -9.32
N HIS A 79 0.30 11.34 -9.75
CA HIS A 79 1.59 10.86 -10.23
C HIS A 79 1.54 10.66 -11.75
N PRO A 80 2.47 11.28 -12.53
CA PRO A 80 2.46 11.17 -14.01
C PRO A 80 2.47 9.74 -14.51
N ARG A 81 3.13 8.83 -13.78
CA ARG A 81 3.24 7.42 -14.11
C ARG A 81 1.89 6.74 -14.28
N TYR A 82 0.86 7.21 -13.57
CA TYR A 82 -0.45 6.58 -13.54
C TYR A 82 -1.52 7.35 -14.32
N GLN A 83 -1.13 8.36 -15.09
CA GLN A 83 -2.08 9.17 -15.86
C GLN A 83 -2.89 8.32 -16.85
N LYS A 84 -2.25 7.36 -17.50
CA LYS A 84 -2.94 6.45 -18.42
C LYS A 84 -4.00 5.62 -17.67
N ALA A 85 -3.65 5.13 -16.48
CA ALA A 85 -4.57 4.34 -15.66
C ALA A 85 -5.82 5.15 -15.27
N MET A 86 -5.67 6.45 -15.02
CA MET A 86 -6.79 7.31 -14.62
C MET A 86 -7.86 7.46 -15.69
N ARG A 87 -7.56 7.16 -16.95
CA ARG A 87 -8.57 7.13 -18.02
C ARG A 87 -9.62 6.06 -17.81
N TYR A 88 -9.30 5.05 -17.00
CA TYR A 88 -10.17 3.89 -16.74
C TYR A 88 -10.76 3.91 -15.34
N LYS A 89 -10.78 5.07 -14.66
CA LYS A 89 -11.26 5.14 -13.27
C LYS A 89 -12.73 4.78 -13.08
N SER A 90 -13.52 4.78 -14.16
CA SER A 90 -14.92 4.33 -14.14
C SER A 90 -15.05 2.82 -14.39
N ASP A 91 -13.96 2.13 -14.75
CA ASP A 91 -13.91 0.70 -14.95
C ASP A 91 -12.89 0.11 -13.98
N PRO A 92 -13.32 -0.40 -12.81
CA PRO A 92 -12.39 -0.86 -11.78
C PRO A 92 -11.44 -1.96 -12.24
N TYR A 93 -11.91 -2.89 -13.06
CA TYR A 93 -11.07 -3.98 -13.54
C TYR A 93 -9.95 -3.48 -14.45
N ARG A 94 -10.31 -2.60 -15.38
CA ARG A 94 -9.33 -2.01 -16.29
C ARG A 94 -8.36 -1.11 -15.53
N LEU A 95 -8.86 -0.35 -14.56
CA LEU A 95 -8.00 0.47 -13.70
C LEU A 95 -6.97 -0.38 -12.97
N ALA A 96 -7.38 -1.51 -12.40
CA ALA A 96 -6.45 -2.43 -11.71
C ALA A 96 -5.36 -2.95 -12.66
N GLU A 97 -5.73 -3.31 -13.88
CA GLU A 97 -4.76 -3.77 -14.88
C GLU A 97 -3.75 -2.69 -15.26
N GLU A 98 -4.23 -1.47 -15.47
CA GLU A 98 -3.37 -0.36 -15.88
C GLU A 98 -2.45 0.10 -14.75
N ILE A 99 -2.90 0.07 -13.50
CA ILE A 99 -2.06 0.37 -12.34
C ILE A 99 -0.94 -0.67 -12.22
N ALA A 100 -1.27 -1.94 -12.37
CA ALA A 100 -0.28 -3.02 -12.33
C ALA A 100 0.73 -2.89 -13.49
N ALA A 101 0.25 -2.59 -14.69
CA ALA A 101 1.11 -2.41 -15.87
C ALA A 101 2.05 -1.21 -15.71
N ALA A 102 1.66 -0.18 -14.96
CA ALA A 102 2.50 0.97 -14.67
C ALA A 102 3.57 0.68 -13.59
N GLY A 103 3.58 -0.53 -13.02
CA GLY A 103 4.62 -0.95 -12.07
C GLY A 103 4.38 -0.50 -10.64
N TYR A 104 3.12 -0.32 -10.24
CA TYR A 104 2.79 0.10 -8.88
C TYR A 104 3.32 -0.88 -7.83
N ALA A 105 3.22 -2.18 -8.11
CA ALA A 105 3.69 -3.22 -7.20
C ALA A 105 4.59 -4.22 -7.94
N THR A 106 5.53 -4.81 -7.21
CA THR A 106 6.41 -5.83 -7.76
C THR A 106 5.78 -7.22 -7.81
N ASP A 107 4.63 -7.40 -7.14
CA ASP A 107 3.89 -8.66 -7.14
C ASP A 107 3.24 -8.88 -8.51
N PRO A 108 3.61 -9.95 -9.27
CA PRO A 108 3.02 -10.20 -10.57
C PRO A 108 1.53 -10.54 -10.52
N LYS A 109 1.00 -10.84 -9.33
CA LYS A 109 -0.43 -11.14 -9.13
C LYS A 109 -1.22 -9.92 -8.61
N TYR A 110 -0.63 -8.73 -8.62
CA TYR A 110 -1.27 -7.56 -8.04
C TYR A 110 -2.61 -7.23 -8.69
N ALA A 111 -2.68 -7.23 -10.02
CA ALA A 111 -3.91 -6.98 -10.74
C ALA A 111 -4.98 -8.03 -10.41
N TYR A 112 -4.60 -9.29 -10.33
CA TYR A 112 -5.52 -10.38 -9.97
C TYR A 112 -6.08 -10.20 -8.57
N LYS A 113 -5.23 -9.84 -7.61
CA LYS A 113 -5.66 -9.59 -6.22
C LYS A 113 -6.62 -8.42 -6.13
N LEU A 114 -6.36 -7.33 -6.86
CA LEU A 114 -7.26 -6.19 -6.90
C LEU A 114 -8.62 -6.56 -7.49
N LYS A 115 -8.65 -7.36 -8.54
CA LYS A 115 -9.91 -7.80 -9.17
C LYS A 115 -10.78 -8.60 -8.20
N ILE A 116 -10.17 -9.45 -7.36
CA ILE A 116 -10.88 -10.20 -6.34
C ILE A 116 -11.53 -9.24 -5.34
N ILE A 117 -10.79 -8.22 -4.89
CA ILE A 117 -11.31 -7.21 -3.96
C ILE A 117 -12.48 -6.44 -4.60
N ILE A 118 -12.34 -6.04 -5.85
CA ILE A 118 -13.37 -5.32 -6.58
C ILE A 118 -14.64 -6.17 -6.70
N ASP A 119 -14.51 -7.47 -6.97
CA ASP A 119 -15.64 -8.38 -7.02
C ASP A 119 -16.40 -8.45 -5.69
N GLN A 120 -15.68 -8.37 -4.57
CA GLN A 120 -16.29 -8.36 -3.24
C GLN A 120 -17.05 -7.07 -2.95
N LEU A 121 -16.72 -5.98 -3.63
CA LEU A 121 -17.36 -4.67 -3.49
C LEU A 121 -18.62 -4.52 -4.37
N SER A 122 -18.78 -5.40 -5.34
CA SER A 122 -19.86 -5.31 -6.32
C SER A 122 -21.17 -5.88 -5.82
#